data_f5ce9528ac3cf48384c85fabc2c59fea
#
_entry.id   f5ce9528ac3cf48384c85fabc2c59fea
#
_cell.length_a   1.000
_cell.length_b   1.000
_cell.length_c   1.000
_cell.angle_alpha   90.00
_cell.angle_beta   90.00
_cell.angle_gamma   90.00
#
_symmetry.space_group_name_H-M   'P 1'
#
loop_
_entity.id
_entity.type
_entity.pdbx_description
1 polymer ?
#
loop_
_entity_poly.entity_id
_entity_poly.type
_entity_poly.pdbx_seq_one_letter_code
_entity_poly.pdbx_strand_id
1 'polypeptide(L)'
;FEVETQLSKEKKDSVSIVPELAASDKSEICFLDFLPSASVLWVKDLLWVRERIQTVREEALTPQVLAAYEGEQTELASLEGRLIDGAEFTVKALEFVRIDFGHKATGTPQAVLKFNTSVQPIFHKNFDMVAGSLTDYSQRGYRLYICSDSMKQTDRLRDIFQERGDQISFEPVDRTLHEGFVDHTLKCCIFTDHQIFDRFHKYNLRSDKARSGKVALSLKELNMFEPGDY
;
A
#
# COMPACT_ATOMS: atom_id res chain seq x y z
N PHE A 1 30.66 -5.84 2.25
CA PHE A 1 30.84 -7.25 2.62
C PHE A 1 31.30 -8.07 1.41
N GLU A 2 31.77 -9.26 1.63
CA GLU A 2 32.20 -10.19 0.59
C GLU A 2 31.02 -11.05 0.15
N VAL A 3 30.76 -11.08 -1.15
CA VAL A 3 29.55 -11.74 -1.68
C VAL A 3 29.57 -13.26 -1.47
N GLU A 4 30.76 -13.87 -1.56
CA GLU A 4 30.93 -15.33 -1.44
C GLU A 4 30.82 -15.83 0.00
N THR A 5 31.39 -15.10 0.96
CA THR A 5 31.44 -15.49 2.37
C THR A 5 30.38 -14.84 3.22
N GLN A 6 29.70 -13.79 2.70
CA GLN A 6 28.75 -12.95 3.41
C GLN A 6 29.32 -12.26 4.66
N LEU A 7 30.64 -12.18 4.79
CA LEU A 7 31.32 -11.55 5.91
C LEU A 7 31.65 -10.07 5.63
N SER A 8 31.59 -9.26 6.68
CA SER A 8 31.97 -7.84 6.59
C SER A 8 33.47 -7.72 6.35
N LYS A 9 33.89 -6.98 5.31
CA LYS A 9 35.29 -6.68 5.02
C LYS A 9 35.82 -5.45 5.73
N GLU A 10 35.04 -4.38 5.71
CA GLU A 10 35.43 -3.11 6.27
C GLU A 10 34.20 -2.30 6.73
N LYS A 11 34.42 -1.42 7.69
CA LYS A 11 33.41 -0.46 8.12
C LYS A 11 33.55 0.80 7.25
N LYS A 12 32.43 1.27 6.68
CA LYS A 12 32.35 2.52 5.91
C LYS A 12 31.49 3.54 6.64
N ASP A 13 31.92 4.79 6.64
CA ASP A 13 31.19 5.89 7.27
C ASP A 13 29.99 6.35 6.42
N SER A 14 30.03 6.09 5.11
CA SER A 14 28.93 6.38 4.19
C SER A 14 28.91 5.42 3.02
N VAL A 15 27.71 5.13 2.52
CA VAL A 15 27.47 4.34 1.31
C VAL A 15 26.54 5.13 0.40
N SER A 16 26.98 5.37 -0.83
CA SER A 16 26.12 5.91 -1.88
C SER A 16 25.47 4.76 -2.64
N ILE A 17 24.17 4.67 -2.62
CA ILE A 17 23.40 3.76 -3.48
C ILE A 17 23.12 4.52 -4.76
N VAL A 18 23.87 4.24 -5.80
CA VAL A 18 23.60 4.76 -7.15
C VAL A 18 22.73 3.70 -7.84
N PRO A 19 21.52 4.04 -8.27
CA PRO A 19 20.76 3.13 -9.13
C PRO A 19 21.58 2.90 -10.40
N GLU A 20 21.62 1.65 -10.87
CA GLU A 20 22.33 1.29 -12.10
C GLU A 20 21.56 1.84 -13.31
N LEU A 21 21.73 3.13 -13.57
CA LEU A 21 21.18 3.81 -14.73
C LEU A 21 22.12 3.72 -15.94
N ALA A 22 23.34 3.21 -15.73
CA ALA A 22 24.46 3.46 -16.63
C ALA A 22 24.87 2.30 -17.53
N ALA A 23 24.26 1.14 -17.51
CA ALA A 23 24.83 0.03 -18.26
C ALA A 23 23.81 -0.90 -18.89
N SER A 24 23.12 -0.48 -19.93
CA SER A 24 22.71 -1.48 -20.90
C SER A 24 22.44 -0.85 -22.27
N ASP A 25 23.06 -1.42 -23.31
CA ASP A 25 22.63 -1.32 -24.71
C ASP A 25 21.22 -1.91 -24.95
N LYS A 26 20.44 -2.10 -23.87
CA LYS A 26 19.07 -2.62 -23.96
C LYS A 26 18.12 -1.43 -24.10
N SER A 27 17.24 -1.51 -25.08
CA SER A 27 16.16 -0.55 -25.25
C SER A 27 15.32 -0.50 -23.97
N GLU A 28 15.35 0.62 -23.27
CA GLU A 28 14.48 0.88 -22.14
C GLU A 28 13.09 1.21 -22.66
N ILE A 29 12.07 0.69 -22.00
CA ILE A 29 10.67 0.94 -22.32
C ILE A 29 10.01 1.58 -21.09
N CYS A 30 9.04 2.45 -21.34
CA CYS A 30 8.23 3.00 -20.27
C CYS A 30 7.47 1.87 -19.56
N PHE A 31 7.30 1.99 -18.24
CA PHE A 31 6.53 1.02 -17.44
C PHE A 31 5.13 0.78 -18.02
N LEU A 32 4.45 1.80 -18.54
CA LEU A 32 3.14 1.64 -19.15
C LEU A 32 3.19 0.82 -20.45
N ASP A 33 4.26 0.94 -21.23
CA ASP A 33 4.44 0.12 -22.45
C ASP A 33 4.75 -1.35 -22.13
N PHE A 34 5.26 -1.61 -20.92
CA PHE A 34 5.50 -2.97 -20.43
C PHE A 34 4.21 -3.67 -19.98
N LEU A 35 3.18 -2.91 -19.60
CA LEU A 35 1.94 -3.49 -19.12
C LEU A 35 1.14 -4.12 -20.27
N PRO A 36 0.50 -5.29 -20.03
CA PRO A 36 -0.46 -5.83 -21.00
C PRO A 36 -1.59 -4.83 -21.28
N SER A 37 -2.03 -4.72 -22.51
CA SER A 37 -3.10 -3.79 -22.93
C SER A 37 -4.44 -4.00 -22.21
N ALA A 38 -4.68 -5.20 -21.69
CA ALA A 38 -5.86 -5.53 -20.87
C ALA A 38 -5.73 -5.10 -19.40
N SER A 39 -4.63 -4.46 -19.00
CA SER A 39 -4.42 -3.98 -17.63
C SER A 39 -5.41 -2.87 -17.29
N VAL A 40 -5.80 -2.81 -16.02
CA VAL A 40 -6.66 -1.74 -15.49
C VAL A 40 -5.82 -0.86 -14.58
N LEU A 41 -5.76 0.43 -14.88
CA LEU A 41 -5.07 1.41 -14.06
C LEU A 41 -5.99 1.92 -12.94
N TRP A 42 -5.56 1.78 -11.70
CA TRP A 42 -6.21 2.36 -10.54
C TRP A 42 -5.45 3.59 -10.11
N VAL A 43 -6.08 4.77 -10.23
CA VAL A 43 -5.41 6.05 -10.04
C VAL A 43 -6.19 6.91 -9.06
N LYS A 44 -5.52 7.42 -8.05
CA LYS A 44 -6.15 8.31 -7.05
C LYS A 44 -6.17 9.76 -7.48
N ASP A 45 -5.37 10.25 -8.27
CA ASP A 45 -5.34 11.64 -8.78
C ASP A 45 -4.37 11.68 -9.96
N LEU A 46 -4.91 11.52 -11.15
CA LEU A 46 -4.10 11.48 -12.37
C LEU A 46 -3.36 12.80 -12.62
N LEU A 47 -3.99 13.94 -12.28
CA LEU A 47 -3.36 15.23 -12.47
C LEU A 47 -2.14 15.39 -11.54
N TRP A 48 -2.30 14.99 -10.28
CA TRP A 48 -1.19 15.01 -9.33
C TRP A 48 -0.05 14.08 -9.77
N VAL A 49 -0.37 12.87 -10.25
CA VAL A 49 0.65 11.93 -10.77
C VAL A 49 1.37 12.53 -11.96
N ARG A 50 0.64 13.13 -12.90
CA ARG A 50 1.21 13.83 -14.06
C ARG A 50 2.18 14.95 -13.63
N GLU A 51 1.73 15.81 -12.72
CA GLU A 51 2.53 16.91 -12.21
C GLU A 51 3.76 16.40 -11.45
N ARG A 52 3.62 15.33 -10.68
CA ARG A 52 4.75 14.74 -9.97
C ARG A 52 5.79 14.13 -10.92
N ILE A 53 5.36 13.45 -11.98
CA ILE A 53 6.25 12.94 -13.03
C ILE A 53 7.00 14.10 -13.69
N GLN A 54 6.28 15.16 -14.04
CA GLN A 54 6.88 16.34 -14.64
C GLN A 54 7.92 16.98 -13.71
N THR A 55 7.60 17.17 -12.44
CA THR A 55 8.52 17.71 -11.43
C THR A 55 9.77 16.84 -11.27
N VAL A 56 9.60 15.52 -11.16
CA VAL A 56 10.74 14.59 -11.03
C VAL A 56 11.66 14.67 -12.25
N ARG A 57 11.08 14.77 -13.46
CA ARG A 57 11.85 14.95 -14.68
C ARG A 57 12.62 16.28 -14.67
N GLU A 58 11.99 17.37 -14.30
CA GLU A 58 12.60 18.69 -14.23
C GLU A 58 13.73 18.72 -13.17
N GLU A 59 13.50 18.12 -11.98
CA GLU A 59 14.52 18.01 -10.94
C GLU A 59 15.72 17.18 -11.39
N ALA A 60 15.50 16.09 -12.14
CA ALA A 60 16.55 15.23 -12.66
C ALA A 60 17.36 15.89 -13.82
N LEU A 61 16.75 16.81 -14.53
CA LEU A 61 17.37 17.51 -15.67
C LEU A 61 17.79 18.96 -15.34
N THR A 62 18.00 19.28 -14.05
CA THR A 62 18.49 20.61 -13.67
C THR A 62 19.92 20.84 -14.15
N PRO A 63 20.31 22.10 -14.49
CA PRO A 63 21.64 22.40 -14.92
C PRO A 63 22.76 21.92 -13.97
N GLN A 64 22.48 21.90 -12.66
CA GLN A 64 23.42 21.42 -11.65
C GLN A 64 23.64 19.92 -11.74
N VAL A 65 22.55 19.16 -11.95
CA VAL A 65 22.63 17.71 -12.13
C VAL A 65 23.31 17.40 -13.46
N LEU A 66 22.91 18.09 -14.52
CA LEU A 66 23.52 17.93 -15.86
C LEU A 66 25.02 18.26 -15.85
N ALA A 67 25.43 19.32 -15.16
CA ALA A 67 26.84 19.69 -15.03
C ALA A 67 27.69 18.65 -14.25
N ALA A 68 27.07 17.93 -13.33
CA ALA A 68 27.74 16.82 -12.63
C ALA A 68 28.05 15.62 -13.55
N TYR A 69 27.33 15.49 -14.66
CA TYR A 69 27.51 14.45 -15.68
C TYR A 69 28.33 14.94 -16.91
N GLU A 70 28.78 16.19 -16.96
CA GLU A 70 29.48 16.78 -18.13
C GLU A 70 30.79 16.09 -18.54
N GLY A 71 31.24 15.05 -17.84
CA GLY A 71 32.33 14.17 -18.29
C GLY A 71 31.92 13.15 -19.38
N GLU A 72 30.63 12.90 -19.59
CA GLU A 72 30.11 11.84 -20.46
C GLU A 72 28.88 12.31 -21.25
N GLN A 73 29.12 13.10 -22.31
CA GLN A 73 28.04 13.65 -23.18
C GLN A 73 27.07 12.60 -23.75
N THR A 74 27.51 11.35 -23.85
CA THR A 74 26.67 10.24 -24.34
C THR A 74 25.62 9.81 -23.31
N GLU A 75 25.89 9.99 -22.03
CA GLU A 75 24.94 9.60 -20.94
C GLU A 75 23.83 10.64 -20.74
N LEU A 76 24.09 11.92 -20.98
CA LEU A 76 23.10 12.97 -20.88
C LEU A 76 21.95 12.84 -21.87
N ALA A 77 22.26 12.60 -23.14
CA ALA A 77 21.27 12.35 -24.17
C ALA A 77 20.45 11.07 -23.89
N SER A 78 21.08 10.09 -23.18
CA SER A 78 20.39 8.90 -22.74
C SER A 78 19.43 9.15 -21.58
N LEU A 79 19.77 10.06 -20.66
CA LEU A 79 18.95 10.38 -19.49
C LEU A 79 17.64 11.10 -19.87
N GLU A 80 17.72 12.06 -20.82
CA GLU A 80 16.51 12.72 -21.33
C GLU A 80 15.54 11.74 -21.99
N GLY A 81 16.06 10.76 -22.72
CA GLY A 81 15.26 9.74 -23.37
C GLY A 81 14.68 8.67 -22.44
N ARG A 82 15.20 8.57 -21.20
CA ARG A 82 14.76 7.60 -20.18
C ARG A 82 13.64 8.11 -19.29
N LEU A 83 13.40 9.42 -19.28
CA LEU A 83 12.42 10.04 -18.41
C LEU A 83 11.26 10.57 -19.23
N ILE A 84 10.11 9.93 -19.13
CA ILE A 84 8.89 10.44 -19.75
C ILE A 84 8.47 11.74 -19.07
N ASP A 85 7.82 12.61 -19.82
CA ASP A 85 7.17 13.80 -19.25
C ASP A 85 5.72 13.52 -18.83
N GLY A 86 5.12 14.50 -18.13
CA GLY A 86 3.74 14.36 -17.66
C GLY A 86 2.70 14.29 -18.80
N ALA A 87 2.99 14.87 -19.97
CA ALA A 87 2.09 14.81 -21.13
C ALA A 87 2.13 13.43 -21.78
N GLU A 88 3.32 12.90 -22.01
CA GLU A 88 3.53 11.54 -22.54
C GLU A 88 2.91 10.48 -21.61
N PHE A 89 3.13 10.60 -20.30
CA PHE A 89 2.47 9.74 -19.32
C PHE A 89 0.95 9.76 -19.47
N THR A 90 0.37 10.95 -19.63
CA THR A 90 -1.10 11.09 -19.77
C THR A 90 -1.59 10.40 -21.01
N VAL A 91 -0.92 10.58 -22.15
CA VAL A 91 -1.29 9.93 -23.43
C VAL A 91 -1.26 8.40 -23.28
N LYS A 92 -0.17 7.85 -22.73
CA LYS A 92 -0.04 6.41 -22.50
C LYS A 92 -1.08 5.88 -21.51
N ALA A 93 -1.39 6.61 -20.46
CA ALA A 93 -2.39 6.21 -19.46
C ALA A 93 -3.82 6.18 -20.04
N LEU A 94 -4.12 6.94 -21.10
CA LEU A 94 -5.42 6.93 -21.77
C LEU A 94 -5.65 5.67 -22.63
N GLU A 95 -4.63 4.91 -22.93
CA GLU A 95 -4.74 3.64 -23.67
C GLU A 95 -5.32 2.51 -22.82
N PHE A 96 -5.38 2.66 -21.50
CA PHE A 96 -5.86 1.67 -20.57
C PHE A 96 -7.27 1.96 -20.06
N VAL A 97 -7.98 0.90 -19.67
CA VAL A 97 -9.15 1.04 -18.82
C VAL A 97 -8.70 1.63 -17.50
N ARG A 98 -9.32 2.74 -17.08
CA ARG A 98 -8.91 3.46 -15.89
C ARG A 98 -10.03 3.58 -14.88
N ILE A 99 -9.69 3.38 -13.61
CA ILE A 99 -10.56 3.61 -12.47
C ILE A 99 -9.93 4.74 -11.65
N ASP A 100 -10.55 5.92 -11.75
CA ASP A 100 -10.17 7.06 -10.93
C ASP A 100 -10.92 6.99 -9.60
N PHE A 101 -10.24 7.07 -8.48
CA PHE A 101 -10.88 7.10 -7.17
C PHE A 101 -10.47 8.35 -6.39
N GLY A 102 -11.42 8.90 -5.65
CA GLY A 102 -11.28 10.17 -4.96
C GLY A 102 -12.44 11.11 -5.27
N HIS A 103 -12.23 12.39 -5.06
CA HIS A 103 -13.30 13.38 -5.21
C HIS A 103 -13.51 13.89 -6.64
N LYS A 104 -12.55 13.70 -7.51
CA LYS A 104 -12.60 14.21 -8.90
C LYS A 104 -12.07 13.15 -9.86
N ALA A 105 -12.85 12.87 -10.89
CA ALA A 105 -12.38 12.09 -12.03
C ALA A 105 -11.68 13.01 -13.03
N THR A 106 -10.68 12.51 -13.71
CA THR A 106 -9.97 13.22 -14.79
C THR A 106 -10.60 12.87 -16.13
N GLY A 107 -11.11 13.85 -16.84
CA GLY A 107 -11.80 13.68 -18.12
C GLY A 107 -13.29 13.36 -17.96
N THR A 108 -13.90 12.74 -18.99
CA THR A 108 -15.31 12.36 -18.99
C THR A 108 -15.44 10.88 -18.65
N PRO A 109 -15.87 10.52 -17.42
CA PRO A 109 -16.03 9.13 -17.04
C PRO A 109 -17.23 8.49 -17.72
N GLN A 110 -17.12 7.21 -18.08
CA GLN A 110 -18.25 6.42 -18.60
C GLN A 110 -19.28 6.09 -17.51
N ALA A 111 -18.81 5.94 -16.26
CA ALA A 111 -19.66 5.69 -15.10
C ALA A 111 -19.07 6.36 -13.86
N VAL A 112 -19.92 6.79 -12.95
CA VAL A 112 -19.53 7.36 -11.66
C VAL A 112 -20.22 6.58 -10.55
N LEU A 113 -19.41 5.94 -9.68
CA LEU A 113 -19.89 5.27 -8.49
C LEU A 113 -19.68 6.17 -7.29
N LYS A 114 -20.75 6.50 -6.57
CA LYS A 114 -20.69 7.34 -5.37
C LYS A 114 -20.86 6.47 -4.14
N PHE A 115 -19.91 6.55 -3.23
CA PHE A 115 -19.95 5.89 -1.93
C PHE A 115 -20.25 6.93 -0.85
N ASN A 116 -21.21 6.62 0.01
CA ASN A 116 -21.50 7.41 1.21
C ASN A 116 -20.94 6.67 2.43
N THR A 117 -19.64 6.80 2.63
CA THR A 117 -18.92 6.07 3.66
C THR A 117 -18.25 7.02 4.66
N SER A 118 -18.11 6.55 5.89
CA SER A 118 -17.27 7.14 6.91
C SER A 118 -16.28 6.12 7.46
N VAL A 119 -15.12 6.59 7.95
CA VAL A 119 -14.11 5.71 8.56
C VAL A 119 -14.64 5.12 9.87
N GLN A 120 -14.10 3.97 10.26
CA GLN A 120 -14.36 3.37 11.57
C GLN A 120 -13.93 4.35 12.67
N PRO A 121 -14.76 4.58 13.71
CA PRO A 121 -14.34 5.38 14.86
C PRO A 121 -13.11 4.80 15.57
N ILE A 122 -12.28 5.65 16.12
CA ILE A 122 -11.13 5.26 16.94
C ILE A 122 -11.62 5.06 18.38
N PHE A 123 -11.42 3.89 18.92
CA PHE A 123 -11.96 3.51 20.23
C PHE A 123 -10.92 3.51 21.36
N HIS A 124 -9.62 3.57 21.07
CA HIS A 124 -8.54 3.55 22.06
C HIS A 124 -8.67 2.43 23.11
N LYS A 125 -9.08 1.23 22.68
CA LYS A 125 -9.37 0.08 23.57
C LYS A 125 -10.50 0.32 24.58
N ASN A 126 -11.29 1.37 24.41
CA ASN A 126 -12.42 1.65 25.27
C ASN A 126 -13.65 0.84 24.81
N PHE A 127 -13.93 -0.26 25.48
CA PHE A 127 -15.04 -1.14 25.13
C PHE A 127 -16.43 -0.55 25.42
N ASP A 128 -16.55 0.47 26.29
CA ASP A 128 -17.81 1.20 26.47
C ASP A 128 -18.15 1.99 25.21
N MET A 129 -17.13 2.63 24.61
CA MET A 129 -17.30 3.35 23.34
C MET A 129 -17.59 2.39 22.16
N VAL A 130 -16.95 1.22 22.12
CA VAL A 130 -17.21 0.19 21.11
C VAL A 130 -18.65 -0.29 21.23
N ALA A 131 -19.07 -0.70 22.43
CA ALA A 131 -20.42 -1.22 22.68
C ALA A 131 -21.49 -0.16 22.39
N GLY A 132 -21.28 1.07 22.86
CA GLY A 132 -22.20 2.17 22.57
C GLY A 132 -22.35 2.46 21.07
N SER A 133 -21.23 2.50 20.34
CA SER A 133 -21.23 2.72 18.90
C SER A 133 -21.92 1.59 18.12
N LEU A 134 -21.61 0.33 18.43
CA LEU A 134 -22.23 -0.82 17.78
C LEU A 134 -23.73 -0.92 18.08
N THR A 135 -24.12 -0.61 19.31
CA THR A 135 -25.53 -0.56 19.72
C THR A 135 -26.29 0.53 18.97
N ASP A 136 -25.74 1.76 18.85
CA ASP A 136 -26.34 2.85 18.09
C ASP A 136 -26.55 2.47 16.63
N TYR A 137 -25.52 1.92 15.96
CA TYR A 137 -25.66 1.46 14.60
C TYR A 137 -26.70 0.35 14.44
N SER A 138 -26.72 -0.63 15.36
CA SER A 138 -27.70 -1.71 15.36
C SER A 138 -29.12 -1.18 15.49
N GLN A 139 -29.37 -0.25 16.42
CA GLN A 139 -30.69 0.39 16.62
C GLN A 139 -31.14 1.19 15.39
N ARG A 140 -30.19 1.76 14.65
CA ARG A 140 -30.45 2.46 13.39
C ARG A 140 -30.62 1.52 12.20
N GLY A 141 -30.60 0.22 12.41
CA GLY A 141 -30.84 -0.82 11.41
C GLY A 141 -29.61 -1.12 10.52
N TYR A 142 -28.39 -0.86 11.02
CA TYR A 142 -27.17 -1.27 10.34
C TYR A 142 -26.84 -2.71 10.65
N ARG A 143 -26.34 -3.44 9.64
CA ARG A 143 -25.71 -4.75 9.83
C ARG A 143 -24.27 -4.54 10.29
N LEU A 144 -23.87 -5.32 11.29
CA LEU A 144 -22.55 -5.19 11.90
C LEU A 144 -21.66 -6.37 11.45
N TYR A 145 -20.54 -6.04 10.83
CA TYR A 145 -19.51 -7.00 10.41
C TYR A 145 -18.22 -6.68 11.14
N ILE A 146 -17.55 -7.70 11.67
CA ILE A 146 -16.22 -7.56 12.27
C ILE A 146 -15.24 -8.44 11.52
N CYS A 147 -14.30 -7.79 10.86
CA CYS A 147 -13.24 -8.38 10.07
C CYS A 147 -12.03 -8.69 10.94
N SER A 148 -11.54 -9.92 10.88
CA SER A 148 -10.31 -10.36 11.56
C SER A 148 -9.63 -11.46 10.77
N ASP A 149 -8.29 -11.51 10.82
CA ASP A 149 -7.50 -12.64 10.31
C ASP A 149 -7.52 -13.85 11.26
N SER A 150 -8.23 -13.76 12.36
CA SER A 150 -8.31 -14.82 13.37
C SER A 150 -9.71 -14.89 13.98
N MET A 151 -10.40 -15.99 13.74
CA MET A 151 -11.71 -16.25 14.34
C MET A 151 -11.67 -16.24 15.88
N LYS A 152 -10.54 -16.64 16.48
CA LYS A 152 -10.34 -16.54 17.93
C LYS A 152 -10.43 -15.11 18.47
N GLN A 153 -10.11 -14.11 17.67
CA GLN A 153 -10.26 -12.72 18.09
C GLN A 153 -11.71 -12.25 18.04
N THR A 154 -12.48 -12.71 17.07
CA THR A 154 -13.92 -12.42 17.01
C THR A 154 -14.68 -13.14 18.11
N ASP A 155 -14.31 -14.37 18.45
CA ASP A 155 -14.88 -15.10 19.58
C ASP A 155 -14.57 -14.38 20.90
N ARG A 156 -13.30 -13.99 21.10
CA ARG A 156 -12.93 -13.19 22.27
C ARG A 156 -13.72 -11.88 22.39
N LEU A 157 -14.02 -11.24 21.26
CA LEU A 157 -14.82 -10.02 21.29
C LEU A 157 -16.28 -10.30 21.70
N ARG A 158 -16.85 -11.44 21.26
CA ARG A 158 -18.17 -11.89 21.74
C ARG A 158 -18.17 -12.16 23.24
N ASP A 159 -17.16 -12.85 23.73
CA ASP A 159 -17.02 -13.15 25.16
C ASP A 159 -16.96 -11.85 25.97
N ILE A 160 -16.18 -10.85 25.53
CA ILE A 160 -16.12 -9.56 26.19
C ILE A 160 -17.50 -8.88 26.27
N PHE A 161 -18.25 -8.85 25.16
CA PHE A 161 -19.58 -8.25 25.17
C PHE A 161 -20.55 -9.03 26.04
N GLN A 162 -20.49 -10.36 26.04
CA GLN A 162 -21.32 -11.22 26.88
C GLN A 162 -21.02 -11.04 28.38
N GLU A 163 -19.74 -11.01 28.77
CA GLU A 163 -19.32 -10.78 30.16
C GLU A 163 -19.76 -9.39 30.66
N ARG A 164 -19.80 -8.41 29.77
CA ARG A 164 -20.28 -7.05 30.07
C ARG A 164 -21.79 -6.94 30.10
N GLY A 165 -22.52 -7.94 29.63
CA GLY A 165 -23.97 -7.91 29.48
C GLY A 165 -24.46 -7.11 28.26
N ASP A 166 -23.57 -6.76 27.32
CA ASP A 166 -23.93 -6.04 26.10
C ASP A 166 -24.64 -6.97 25.12
N GLN A 167 -25.84 -6.59 24.64
CA GLN A 167 -26.60 -7.36 23.65
C GLN A 167 -26.22 -6.98 22.22
N ILE A 168 -24.97 -7.24 21.86
CA ILE A 168 -24.42 -6.90 20.55
C ILE A 168 -24.28 -8.17 19.72
N SER A 169 -24.96 -8.20 18.57
CA SER A 169 -24.80 -9.26 17.58
C SER A 169 -24.08 -8.71 16.35
N PHE A 170 -23.04 -9.40 15.91
CA PHE A 170 -22.29 -9.08 14.70
C PHE A 170 -21.93 -10.33 13.92
N GLU A 171 -21.72 -10.18 12.61
CA GLU A 171 -21.25 -11.24 11.72
C GLU A 171 -19.71 -11.20 11.66
N PRO A 172 -19.02 -12.29 12.00
CA PRO A 172 -17.56 -12.36 11.85
C PRO A 172 -17.19 -12.60 10.40
N VAL A 173 -16.16 -11.91 9.94
CA VAL A 173 -15.58 -12.11 8.61
C VAL A 173 -14.14 -12.57 8.78
N ASP A 174 -13.83 -13.79 8.29
CA ASP A 174 -12.48 -14.41 8.35
C ASP A 174 -11.53 -13.79 7.31
N ARG A 175 -11.46 -12.50 7.30
CA ARG A 175 -10.52 -11.65 6.56
C ARG A 175 -10.50 -10.29 7.21
N THR A 176 -9.36 -9.61 7.13
CA THR A 176 -9.27 -8.24 7.60
C THR A 176 -9.07 -7.26 6.46
N LEU A 177 -9.36 -6.00 6.72
CA LEU A 177 -9.08 -4.84 5.89
C LEU A 177 -8.01 -4.01 6.59
N HIS A 178 -7.39 -3.10 5.84
CA HIS A 178 -6.45 -2.14 6.44
C HIS A 178 -7.17 -1.21 7.44
N GLU A 179 -8.33 -0.71 7.05
CA GLU A 179 -9.19 0.13 7.89
C GLU A 179 -10.65 -0.28 7.72
N GLY A 180 -11.39 -0.21 8.83
CA GLY A 180 -12.83 -0.41 8.83
C GLY A 180 -13.58 0.85 8.40
N PHE A 181 -14.82 0.68 8.00
CA PHE A 181 -15.67 1.78 7.54
C PHE A 181 -17.15 1.49 7.81
N VAL A 182 -17.96 2.53 7.69
CA VAL A 182 -19.42 2.47 7.69
C VAL A 182 -19.93 2.88 6.32
N ASP A 183 -20.76 2.06 5.70
CA ASP A 183 -21.51 2.43 4.50
C ASP A 183 -22.93 2.84 4.89
N HIS A 184 -23.24 4.12 4.71
CA HIS A 184 -24.53 4.69 5.09
C HIS A 184 -25.64 4.40 4.08
N THR A 185 -25.28 4.05 2.85
CA THR A 185 -26.24 3.69 1.79
C THR A 185 -26.70 2.25 1.97
N LEU A 186 -25.76 1.34 2.17
CA LEU A 186 -26.05 -0.09 2.40
C LEU A 186 -26.43 -0.38 3.85
N LYS A 187 -26.29 0.59 4.75
CA LYS A 187 -26.47 0.43 6.19
C LYS A 187 -25.67 -0.75 6.74
N CYS A 188 -24.37 -0.73 6.54
CA CYS A 188 -23.49 -1.71 7.13
C CYS A 188 -22.25 -1.06 7.75
N CYS A 189 -21.85 -1.62 8.89
CA CYS A 189 -20.58 -1.31 9.56
C CYS A 189 -19.63 -2.47 9.28
N ILE A 190 -18.50 -2.19 8.71
CA ILE A 190 -17.43 -3.16 8.44
C ILE A 190 -16.24 -2.73 9.28
N PHE A 191 -16.18 -3.22 10.51
CA PHE A 191 -15.14 -2.86 11.47
C PHE A 191 -14.03 -3.90 11.48
N THR A 192 -12.85 -3.48 11.87
CA THR A 192 -11.68 -4.35 11.99
C THR A 192 -11.32 -4.55 13.46
N ASP A 193 -10.98 -5.78 13.81
CA ASP A 193 -10.60 -6.14 15.17
C ASP A 193 -9.34 -5.40 15.63
N HIS A 194 -8.37 -5.22 14.74
CA HIS A 194 -7.13 -4.55 15.09
C HIS A 194 -7.35 -3.07 15.46
N GLN A 195 -8.28 -2.34 14.80
CA GLN A 195 -8.62 -0.97 15.19
C GLN A 195 -9.45 -0.95 16.49
N ILE A 196 -10.34 -1.93 16.74
CA ILE A 196 -11.06 -2.06 18.00
C ILE A 196 -10.08 -2.28 19.17
N PHE A 197 -9.08 -3.14 18.99
CA PHE A 197 -8.06 -3.44 19.99
C PHE A 197 -6.85 -2.49 19.96
N ASP A 198 -6.89 -1.45 19.14
CA ASP A 198 -5.80 -0.47 18.96
C ASP A 198 -4.45 -1.16 18.70
N ARG A 199 -4.43 -2.01 17.69
CA ARG A 199 -3.26 -2.77 17.24
C ARG A 199 -2.86 -2.37 15.85
N PHE A 200 -1.58 -2.45 15.53
CA PHE A 200 -1.09 -2.26 14.17
C PHE A 200 -1.57 -3.39 13.26
N HIS A 201 -2.07 -3.02 12.09
CA HIS A 201 -2.38 -4.00 11.05
C HIS A 201 -1.08 -4.60 10.50
N LYS A 202 -0.89 -5.92 10.67
CA LYS A 202 0.21 -6.64 10.04
C LYS A 202 -0.27 -7.18 8.70
N TYR A 203 0.32 -6.69 7.62
CA TYR A 203 0.14 -7.29 6.31
C TYR A 203 0.75 -8.69 6.29
N ASN A 204 -0.07 -9.71 6.31
CA ASN A 204 0.34 -11.05 5.95
C ASN A 204 0.15 -11.21 4.46
N LEU A 205 1.24 -11.10 3.70
CA LEU A 205 1.26 -11.53 2.31
C LEU A 205 1.06 -13.05 2.28
N ARG A 206 -0.19 -13.48 2.17
CA ARG A 206 -0.55 -14.89 1.93
C ARG A 206 -0.28 -15.20 0.45
N SER A 207 0.96 -15.14 0.01
CA SER A 207 1.31 -15.72 -1.28
C SER A 207 1.65 -17.20 -1.04
N ASP A 208 1.02 -18.09 -1.76
CA ASP A 208 1.35 -19.53 -1.73
C ASP A 208 2.81 -19.76 -2.14
N LYS A 209 3.43 -18.82 -2.86
CA LYS A 209 4.86 -18.80 -3.16
C LYS A 209 5.74 -18.53 -1.93
N ALA A 210 5.28 -17.77 -0.94
CA ALA A 210 6.02 -17.56 0.30
C ALA A 210 6.03 -18.81 1.20
N ARG A 211 5.05 -19.70 1.04
CA ARG A 211 5.04 -21.00 1.74
C ARG A 211 5.98 -22.03 1.13
N SER A 212 6.33 -21.92 -0.15
CA SER A 212 7.26 -22.82 -0.83
C SER A 212 8.72 -22.36 -0.77
N GLY A 213 8.97 -21.17 -0.30
CA GLY A 213 10.31 -20.64 -0.08
C GLY A 213 10.98 -21.32 1.11
N LYS A 214 11.91 -22.23 0.83
CA LYS A 214 12.77 -22.91 1.80
C LYS A 214 13.72 -21.98 2.59
N VAL A 215 13.41 -20.70 2.69
CA VAL A 215 14.24 -19.69 3.39
C VAL A 215 13.36 -18.85 4.33
N ALA A 216 12.55 -19.53 5.13
CA ALA A 216 12.08 -18.89 6.36
C ALA A 216 13.09 -19.29 7.45
N LEU A 217 13.99 -18.37 7.78
CA LEU A 217 14.79 -18.47 9.00
C LEU A 217 13.84 -18.76 10.16
N SER A 218 14.07 -19.84 10.87
CA SER A 218 13.28 -20.16 12.05
C SER A 218 13.55 -19.10 13.13
N LEU A 219 12.60 -18.87 14.04
CA LEU A 219 12.81 -18.00 15.20
C LEU A 219 14.05 -18.40 16.03
N LYS A 220 14.44 -19.67 15.99
CA LYS A 220 15.66 -20.17 16.61
C LYS A 220 16.92 -19.68 15.89
N GLU A 221 16.90 -19.62 14.58
CA GLU A 221 18.03 -19.12 13.78
C GLU A 221 18.16 -17.60 13.92
N LEU A 222 17.02 -16.86 13.98
CA LEU A 222 17.02 -15.42 14.28
C LEU A 222 17.59 -15.10 15.67
N ASN A 223 17.39 -15.94 16.66
CA ASN A 223 17.96 -15.76 18.00
C ASN A 223 19.44 -16.16 18.12
N MET A 224 20.03 -16.72 17.08
CA MET A 224 21.47 -17.02 17.01
C MET A 224 22.32 -15.87 16.49
N PHE A 225 21.69 -14.80 15.95
CA PHE A 225 22.43 -13.63 15.50
C PHE A 225 22.78 -12.73 16.68
N GLU A 226 24.06 -12.45 16.83
CA GLU A 226 24.59 -11.46 17.77
C GLU A 226 24.76 -10.10 17.09
N PRO A 227 24.78 -8.98 17.87
CA PRO A 227 25.06 -7.67 17.29
C PRO A 227 26.42 -7.66 16.60
N GLY A 228 26.42 -7.59 15.27
CA GLY A 228 27.61 -7.66 14.42
C GLY A 228 27.58 -8.80 13.39
N ASP A 229 26.64 -9.71 13.47
CA ASP A 229 26.39 -10.73 12.46
C ASP A 229 25.53 -10.13 11.33
N TYR A 230 26.05 -10.21 10.10
CA TYR A 230 25.35 -9.75 8.90
C TYR A 230 25.47 -10.77 7.78
#